data_2600d0a30e8f9365d028741391e948bf
#
_entry.id   2600d0a30e8f9365d028741391e948bf
#
_cell.length_a   1.000
_cell.length_b   1.000
_cell.length_c   1.000
_cell.angle_alpha   90.00
_cell.angle_beta   90.00
_cell.angle_gamma   90.00
#
_symmetry.space_group_name_H-M   'P 1'
#
loop_
_entity.id
_entity.type
_entity.pdbx_description
1 polymer ?
#
loop_
_entity_poly.entity_id
_entity_poly.type
_entity_poly.pdbx_seq_one_letter_code
_entity_poly.pdbx_strand_id
1 'polypeptide(L)'
;MAKAQYGILRFAKYKGPEIGHIEAHNERLKENYASNPDVKTELSKNNFHLIEPGGKYRAEAERQIAQAGCRTRKDSVRIVETLITASPEFFQGKSDKEIRAYFERALAFMKTKQDPSTFVSAVVHMDEKTPHMHLCFVPITADGRLSAKDIVGNKKKLTQWQDEYWAYMVKKYPDLERGESASETGRTHLPPRIFKQATKMHRLEQKLRELLSSINPMNAKRVREEILKILDDYIPGVAELMTKTKALKKSEKEMLGEIAMLKKEVNDNKPSVQRLLELEKKVQQQEELQRTISSLQQTLTAIPPEIITEYNEPKSAGKETKNHVQNI
;
A
#
# COMPACT_ATOMS: atom_id res chain seq x y z
N MET A 1 -21.15 14.81 10.89
CA MET A 1 -20.54 15.40 9.68
C MET A 1 -20.29 14.29 8.67
N ALA A 2 -20.60 14.50 7.40
CA ALA A 2 -20.25 13.55 6.34
C ALA A 2 -18.73 13.43 6.27
N LYS A 3 -18.21 12.21 6.03
CA LYS A 3 -16.78 12.01 5.85
C LYS A 3 -16.35 12.55 4.50
N ALA A 4 -15.19 13.20 4.46
CA ALA A 4 -14.59 13.72 3.25
C ALA A 4 -14.37 12.59 2.22
N GLN A 5 -14.69 12.84 0.95
CA GLN A 5 -14.61 11.89 -0.14
C GLN A 5 -13.52 12.32 -1.11
N TYR A 6 -12.44 11.57 -1.21
CA TYR A 6 -11.28 11.93 -2.02
C TYR A 6 -11.19 11.10 -3.29
N GLY A 7 -10.94 11.76 -4.43
CA GLY A 7 -10.47 11.08 -5.62
C GLY A 7 -8.96 10.80 -5.52
N ILE A 8 -8.53 9.58 -5.86
CA ILE A 8 -7.15 9.11 -5.65
C ILE A 8 -6.56 8.64 -6.97
N LEU A 9 -5.38 9.18 -7.32
CA LEU A 9 -4.59 8.78 -8.47
C LEU A 9 -3.13 8.60 -8.03
N ARG A 10 -2.56 7.40 -8.25
CA ARG A 10 -1.19 7.07 -7.86
C ARG A 10 -0.47 6.35 -8.98
N PHE A 11 0.84 6.50 -9.05
CA PHE A 11 1.68 5.85 -10.04
C PHE A 11 2.69 4.91 -9.39
N ALA A 12 2.89 3.75 -10.03
CA ALA A 12 3.99 2.84 -9.78
C ALA A 12 4.76 2.59 -11.09
N LYS A 13 6.06 2.34 -10.99
CA LYS A 13 6.96 2.18 -12.13
C LYS A 13 7.59 0.80 -12.07
N TYR A 14 7.49 0.03 -13.17
CA TYR A 14 7.94 -1.35 -13.23
C TYR A 14 8.96 -1.57 -14.33
N LYS A 15 10.04 -2.26 -13.96
CA LYS A 15 11.06 -2.77 -14.88
C LYS A 15 10.66 -4.14 -15.39
N GLY A 16 11.37 -4.64 -16.41
CA GLY A 16 11.02 -5.91 -17.06
C GLY A 16 10.72 -7.10 -16.14
N PRO A 17 11.55 -7.41 -15.12
CA PRO A 17 11.32 -8.56 -14.24
C PRO A 17 10.07 -8.44 -13.35
N GLU A 18 9.64 -7.22 -13.05
CA GLU A 18 8.53 -6.96 -12.11
C GLU A 18 7.15 -7.06 -12.77
N ILE A 19 7.09 -6.98 -14.12
CA ILE A 19 5.84 -6.90 -14.88
C ILE A 19 4.97 -8.15 -14.67
N GLY A 20 5.56 -9.35 -14.61
CA GLY A 20 4.79 -10.57 -14.38
C GLY A 20 4.08 -10.60 -13.01
N HIS A 21 4.60 -9.89 -12.03
CA HIS A 21 3.97 -9.82 -10.70
C HIS A 21 2.74 -8.92 -10.71
N ILE A 22 2.79 -7.78 -11.41
CA ILE A 22 1.62 -6.90 -11.53
C ILE A 22 0.56 -7.52 -12.43
N GLU A 23 0.94 -8.15 -13.55
CA GLU A 23 0.03 -8.90 -14.39
C GLU A 23 -0.72 -9.97 -13.59
N ALA A 24 0.01 -10.79 -12.82
CA ALA A 24 -0.59 -11.84 -11.99
C ALA A 24 -1.53 -11.29 -10.90
N HIS A 25 -1.32 -10.06 -10.43
CA HIS A 25 -2.23 -9.38 -9.51
C HIS A 25 -3.45 -8.83 -10.24
N ASN A 26 -3.23 -8.11 -11.33
CA ASN A 26 -4.28 -7.40 -12.05
C ASN A 26 -5.26 -8.38 -12.73
N GLU A 27 -4.72 -9.44 -13.33
CA GLU A 27 -5.51 -10.48 -14.03
C GLU A 27 -5.96 -11.64 -13.12
N ARG A 28 -5.74 -11.51 -11.78
CA ARG A 28 -6.12 -12.54 -10.80
C ARG A 28 -5.61 -13.94 -11.13
N LEU A 29 -4.36 -14.06 -11.61
CA LEU A 29 -3.75 -15.33 -12.01
C LEU A 29 -3.24 -16.20 -10.85
N LYS A 30 -3.41 -15.76 -9.60
CA LYS A 30 -2.97 -16.49 -8.40
C LYS A 30 -4.18 -17.09 -7.69
N GLU A 31 -4.03 -18.30 -7.20
CA GLU A 31 -5.05 -18.95 -6.37
C GLU A 31 -5.15 -18.33 -4.97
N ASN A 32 -4.05 -17.76 -4.47
CA ASN A 32 -3.99 -17.17 -3.13
C ASN A 32 -3.23 -15.85 -3.12
N TYR A 33 -3.77 -14.87 -2.40
CA TYR A 33 -3.23 -13.50 -2.24
C TYR A 33 -2.79 -13.25 -0.78
N ALA A 34 -1.91 -14.09 -0.24
CA ALA A 34 -1.44 -13.98 1.15
C ALA A 34 -0.90 -12.59 1.53
N SER A 35 -0.32 -11.85 0.56
CA SER A 35 0.14 -10.47 0.75
C SER A 35 -0.99 -9.43 0.78
N ASN A 36 -2.19 -9.78 0.30
CA ASN A 36 -3.37 -8.91 0.30
C ASN A 36 -4.62 -9.71 0.70
N PRO A 37 -4.87 -9.88 2.01
CA PRO A 37 -5.99 -10.67 2.53
C PRO A 37 -7.36 -10.05 2.26
N ASP A 38 -7.43 -8.83 1.70
CA ASP A 38 -8.70 -8.19 1.33
C ASP A 38 -9.26 -8.72 0.00
N VAL A 39 -8.45 -9.45 -0.79
CA VAL A 39 -8.90 -10.07 -2.05
C VAL A 39 -9.83 -11.24 -1.73
N LYS A 40 -11.06 -11.15 -2.24
CA LYS A 40 -12.08 -12.20 -2.16
C LYS A 40 -12.18 -12.87 -3.52
N THR A 41 -11.42 -13.93 -3.73
CA THR A 41 -11.32 -14.60 -5.04
C THR A 41 -12.66 -15.08 -5.59
N GLU A 42 -13.61 -15.41 -4.72
CA GLU A 42 -15.00 -15.75 -5.09
C GLU A 42 -15.76 -14.60 -5.77
N LEU A 43 -15.33 -13.34 -5.53
CA LEU A 43 -15.91 -12.13 -6.12
C LEU A 43 -15.15 -11.66 -7.37
N SER A 44 -14.03 -12.28 -7.75
CA SER A 44 -13.20 -11.85 -8.88
C SER A 44 -13.95 -11.89 -10.21
N LYS A 45 -15.02 -12.66 -10.32
CA LYS A 45 -15.96 -12.65 -11.47
C LYS A 45 -16.65 -11.30 -11.69
N ASN A 46 -16.67 -10.43 -10.69
CA ASN A 46 -17.25 -9.09 -10.77
C ASN A 46 -16.23 -8.05 -11.27
N ASN A 47 -14.95 -8.42 -11.35
CA ASN A 47 -13.92 -7.58 -11.94
C ASN A 47 -14.22 -7.41 -13.44
N PHE A 48 -13.86 -6.27 -13.98
CA PHE A 48 -14.11 -6.01 -15.39
C PHE A 48 -13.02 -5.16 -16.03
N HIS A 49 -12.79 -5.37 -17.30
CA HIS A 49 -11.88 -4.56 -18.07
C HIS A 49 -12.59 -3.38 -18.74
N LEU A 50 -11.89 -2.24 -18.81
CA LEU A 50 -12.20 -1.12 -19.70
C LEU A 50 -11.27 -1.14 -20.91
N ILE A 51 -10.11 -1.78 -20.78
CA ILE A 51 -9.18 -2.12 -21.85
C ILE A 51 -8.66 -3.51 -21.55
N GLU A 52 -9.01 -4.46 -22.43
CA GLU A 52 -8.51 -5.83 -22.38
C GLU A 52 -7.03 -5.87 -22.79
N PRO A 53 -6.18 -6.64 -22.12
CA PRO A 53 -4.81 -6.82 -22.57
C PRO A 53 -4.76 -7.63 -23.88
N GLY A 54 -3.98 -7.16 -24.85
CA GLY A 54 -3.77 -7.86 -26.12
C GLY A 54 -2.93 -9.13 -26.01
N GLY A 55 -2.43 -9.44 -24.81
CA GLY A 55 -1.59 -10.59 -24.48
C GLY A 55 -0.90 -10.36 -23.14
N LYS A 56 0.21 -11.07 -22.89
CA LYS A 56 0.99 -10.84 -21.66
C LYS A 56 1.53 -9.43 -21.63
N TYR A 57 1.40 -8.74 -20.50
CA TYR A 57 1.81 -7.34 -20.31
C TYR A 57 3.24 -7.07 -20.75
N ARG A 58 4.16 -7.98 -20.41
CA ARG A 58 5.56 -7.83 -20.82
C ARG A 58 5.73 -7.91 -22.33
N ALA A 59 5.09 -8.87 -22.98
CA ALA A 59 5.18 -9.04 -24.43
C ALA A 59 4.60 -7.83 -25.17
N GLU A 60 3.47 -7.32 -24.68
CA GLU A 60 2.82 -6.14 -25.24
C GLU A 60 3.69 -4.89 -25.07
N ALA A 61 4.28 -4.69 -23.89
CA ALA A 61 5.20 -3.58 -23.64
C ALA A 61 6.44 -3.63 -24.57
N GLU A 62 7.08 -4.80 -24.69
CA GLU A 62 8.24 -4.95 -25.58
C GLU A 62 7.86 -4.74 -27.07
N ARG A 63 6.67 -5.18 -27.49
CA ARG A 63 6.14 -4.95 -28.84
C ARG A 63 5.99 -3.44 -29.11
N GLN A 64 5.32 -2.70 -28.21
CA GLN A 64 5.12 -1.26 -28.36
C GLN A 64 6.45 -0.49 -28.36
N ILE A 65 7.37 -0.84 -27.46
CA ILE A 65 8.72 -0.25 -27.38
C ILE A 65 9.49 -0.45 -28.69
N ALA A 66 9.45 -1.67 -29.25
CA ALA A 66 10.11 -1.99 -30.51
C ALA A 66 9.45 -1.25 -31.69
N GLN A 67 8.12 -1.20 -31.73
CA GLN A 67 7.38 -0.49 -32.78
C GLN A 67 7.66 1.02 -32.77
N ALA A 68 7.80 1.63 -31.57
CA ALA A 68 8.16 3.04 -31.43
C ALA A 68 9.66 3.32 -31.63
N GLY A 69 10.49 2.30 -31.83
CA GLY A 69 11.95 2.45 -31.99
C GLY A 69 12.65 2.98 -30.75
N CYS A 70 12.05 2.81 -29.57
CA CYS A 70 12.60 3.38 -28.32
C CYS A 70 13.91 2.72 -27.93
N ARG A 71 14.90 3.53 -27.56
CA ARG A 71 16.13 3.02 -26.92
C ARG A 71 15.83 2.56 -25.49
N THR A 72 16.30 1.36 -25.13
CA THR A 72 16.11 0.80 -23.81
C THR A 72 17.44 0.50 -23.13
N ARG A 73 17.47 0.57 -21.78
CA ARG A 73 18.54 0.07 -20.93
C ARG A 73 18.01 -1.10 -20.11
N LYS A 74 18.88 -1.87 -19.48
CA LYS A 74 18.51 -2.99 -18.61
C LYS A 74 17.57 -2.58 -17.47
N ASP A 75 17.72 -1.36 -16.95
CA ASP A 75 16.97 -0.78 -15.85
C ASP A 75 15.83 0.15 -16.29
N SER A 76 15.54 0.24 -17.59
CA SER A 76 14.44 1.07 -18.09
C SER A 76 13.08 0.63 -17.52
N VAL A 77 12.29 1.62 -17.10
CA VAL A 77 10.87 1.40 -16.76
C VAL A 77 10.12 1.09 -18.04
N ARG A 78 9.48 -0.06 -18.10
CA ARG A 78 8.74 -0.54 -19.29
C ARG A 78 7.24 -0.37 -19.15
N ILE A 79 6.73 -0.45 -17.92
CA ILE A 79 5.32 -0.21 -17.62
C ILE A 79 5.22 0.80 -16.47
N VAL A 80 4.28 1.71 -16.61
CA VAL A 80 3.74 2.52 -15.52
C VAL A 80 2.35 2.02 -15.23
N GLU A 81 2.09 1.72 -13.97
CA GLU A 81 0.76 1.43 -13.47
C GLU A 81 0.18 2.67 -12.81
N THR A 82 -1.05 2.98 -13.11
CA THR A 82 -1.82 4.03 -12.44
C THR A 82 -2.94 3.37 -11.65
N LEU A 83 -2.87 3.48 -10.33
CA LEU A 83 -3.95 3.09 -9.43
C LEU A 83 -4.92 4.25 -9.29
N ILE A 84 -6.17 4.03 -9.67
CA ILE A 84 -7.24 5.02 -9.59
C ILE A 84 -8.38 4.49 -8.74
N THR A 85 -8.80 5.28 -7.74
CA THR A 85 -9.93 4.96 -6.87
C THR A 85 -10.52 6.23 -6.26
N ALA A 86 -11.45 6.07 -5.34
CA ALA A 86 -11.92 7.12 -4.43
C ALA A 86 -12.03 6.57 -3.00
N SER A 87 -12.32 7.44 -2.05
CA SER A 87 -12.63 7.02 -0.67
C SER A 87 -13.76 5.98 -0.66
N PRO A 88 -13.74 4.99 0.24
CA PRO A 88 -14.79 3.97 0.32
C PRO A 88 -16.20 4.56 0.44
N GLU A 89 -16.31 5.68 1.13
CA GLU A 89 -17.56 6.40 1.34
C GLU A 89 -18.18 6.90 0.03
N PHE A 90 -17.35 7.24 -0.97
CA PHE A 90 -17.81 7.67 -2.29
C PHE A 90 -18.54 6.56 -3.05
N PHE A 91 -18.10 5.31 -2.90
CA PHE A 91 -18.73 4.17 -3.58
C PHE A 91 -19.91 3.58 -2.82
N GLN A 92 -20.13 4.01 -1.57
CA GLN A 92 -21.17 3.49 -0.72
C GLN A 92 -22.57 3.81 -1.30
N GLY A 93 -23.39 2.78 -1.52
CA GLY A 93 -24.72 2.92 -2.10
C GLY A 93 -24.78 3.12 -3.62
N LYS A 94 -23.64 3.16 -4.31
CA LYS A 94 -23.61 3.23 -5.79
C LYS A 94 -23.81 1.84 -6.41
N SER A 95 -24.54 1.81 -7.50
CA SER A 95 -24.69 0.63 -8.35
C SER A 95 -23.42 0.35 -9.17
N ASP A 96 -23.26 -0.89 -9.65
CA ASP A 96 -22.16 -1.28 -10.52
C ASP A 96 -22.04 -0.39 -11.76
N LYS A 97 -23.19 0.05 -12.30
CA LYS A 97 -23.23 0.97 -13.44
C LYS A 97 -22.63 2.34 -13.11
N GLU A 98 -22.91 2.87 -11.92
CA GLU A 98 -22.35 4.15 -11.47
C GLU A 98 -20.86 4.03 -11.16
N ILE A 99 -20.44 2.90 -10.58
CA ILE A 99 -19.04 2.58 -10.33
C ILE A 99 -18.29 2.47 -11.66
N ARG A 100 -18.83 1.75 -12.63
CA ARG A 100 -18.26 1.65 -13.99
C ARG A 100 -18.13 3.05 -14.62
N ALA A 101 -19.17 3.87 -14.56
CA ALA A 101 -19.15 5.23 -15.13
C ALA A 101 -18.10 6.14 -14.47
N TYR A 102 -17.77 5.91 -13.20
CA TYR A 102 -16.67 6.60 -12.52
C TYR A 102 -15.33 6.24 -13.15
N PHE A 103 -15.05 4.95 -13.34
CA PHE A 103 -13.79 4.48 -13.91
C PHE A 103 -13.66 4.79 -15.40
N GLU A 104 -14.75 4.74 -16.17
CA GLU A 104 -14.77 5.19 -17.56
C GLU A 104 -14.38 6.66 -17.69
N ARG A 105 -14.88 7.52 -16.79
CA ARG A 105 -14.51 8.92 -16.75
C ARG A 105 -13.04 9.10 -16.34
N ALA A 106 -12.57 8.35 -15.37
CA ALA A 106 -11.17 8.37 -14.96
C ALA A 106 -10.23 7.91 -16.08
N LEU A 107 -10.61 6.88 -16.83
CA LEU A 107 -9.89 6.45 -18.02
C LEU A 107 -9.90 7.51 -19.13
N ALA A 108 -11.03 8.21 -19.32
CA ALA A 108 -11.11 9.32 -20.26
C ALA A 108 -10.12 10.46 -19.89
N PHE A 109 -9.98 10.78 -18.59
CA PHE A 109 -8.94 11.70 -18.15
C PHE A 109 -7.54 11.20 -18.54
N MET A 110 -7.22 9.94 -18.28
CA MET A 110 -5.90 9.39 -18.62
C MET A 110 -5.60 9.44 -20.11
N LYS A 111 -6.61 9.23 -20.97
CA LYS A 111 -6.52 9.38 -22.42
C LYS A 111 -6.23 10.80 -22.89
N THR A 112 -6.50 11.84 -22.07
CA THR A 112 -6.11 13.21 -22.38
C THR A 112 -4.65 13.51 -22.05
N LYS A 113 -3.99 12.62 -21.28
CA LYS A 113 -2.64 12.83 -20.75
C LYS A 113 -1.58 11.93 -21.36
N GLN A 114 -2.00 10.75 -21.82
CA GLN A 114 -1.13 9.75 -22.38
C GLN A 114 -1.80 9.17 -23.62
N ASP A 115 -1.02 8.89 -24.65
CA ASP A 115 -1.51 8.29 -25.88
C ASP A 115 -2.19 6.94 -25.57
N PRO A 116 -3.48 6.77 -25.90
CA PRO A 116 -4.20 5.54 -25.66
C PRO A 116 -3.60 4.29 -26.33
N SER A 117 -2.85 4.46 -27.43
CA SER A 117 -2.16 3.35 -28.12
C SER A 117 -1.07 2.71 -27.24
N THR A 118 -0.61 3.41 -26.20
CA THR A 118 0.37 2.89 -25.23
C THR A 118 -0.25 2.13 -24.07
N PHE A 119 -1.57 2.09 -23.97
CA PHE A 119 -2.26 1.40 -22.89
C PHE A 119 -2.21 -0.12 -23.11
N VAL A 120 -1.83 -0.83 -22.06
CA VAL A 120 -1.69 -2.30 -22.06
C VAL A 120 -2.94 -2.96 -21.52
N SER A 121 -3.46 -2.47 -20.41
CA SER A 121 -4.68 -2.97 -19.76
C SER A 121 -5.27 -1.90 -18.85
N ALA A 122 -6.59 -1.93 -18.68
CA ALA A 122 -7.30 -1.17 -17.65
C ALA A 122 -8.36 -2.07 -17.02
N VAL A 123 -8.04 -2.66 -15.88
CA VAL A 123 -8.93 -3.58 -15.14
C VAL A 123 -9.43 -2.91 -13.87
N VAL A 124 -10.71 -3.09 -13.58
CA VAL A 124 -11.34 -2.63 -12.33
C VAL A 124 -11.59 -3.82 -11.42
N HIS A 125 -11.01 -3.75 -10.23
CA HIS A 125 -11.22 -4.73 -9.17
C HIS A 125 -12.41 -4.35 -8.31
N MET A 126 -13.38 -5.27 -8.25
CA MET A 126 -14.59 -5.21 -7.41
C MET A 126 -14.52 -6.22 -6.26
N ASP A 127 -13.49 -7.04 -6.23
CA ASP A 127 -13.27 -8.15 -5.30
C ASP A 127 -12.45 -7.79 -4.07
N GLU A 128 -12.15 -6.51 -3.89
CA GLU A 128 -11.48 -5.97 -2.71
C GLU A 128 -12.41 -5.01 -1.96
N LYS A 129 -11.94 -4.49 -0.82
CA LYS A 129 -12.74 -3.62 0.07
C LYS A 129 -13.27 -2.36 -0.62
N THR A 130 -12.51 -1.80 -1.56
CA THR A 130 -12.88 -0.57 -2.27
C THR A 130 -12.63 -0.77 -3.76
N PRO A 131 -13.59 -0.48 -4.63
CA PRO A 131 -13.40 -0.55 -6.08
C PRO A 131 -12.22 0.31 -6.52
N HIS A 132 -11.35 -0.24 -7.37
CA HIS A 132 -10.19 0.48 -7.89
C HIS A 132 -9.78 -0.03 -9.26
N MET A 133 -9.23 0.86 -10.08
CA MET A 133 -8.75 0.54 -11.41
C MET A 133 -7.23 0.51 -11.44
N HIS A 134 -6.68 -0.54 -12.03
CA HIS A 134 -5.30 -0.65 -12.45
C HIS A 134 -5.20 -0.34 -13.95
N LEU A 135 -4.65 0.81 -14.30
CA LEU A 135 -4.33 1.16 -15.68
C LEU A 135 -2.84 1.00 -15.89
N CYS A 136 -2.44 0.06 -16.75
CA CYS A 136 -1.06 -0.16 -17.16
C CYS A 136 -0.80 0.43 -18.54
N PHE A 137 0.29 1.18 -18.69
CA PHE A 137 0.71 1.74 -19.99
C PHE A 137 2.23 1.75 -20.16
N VAL A 138 2.69 1.72 -21.39
CA VAL A 138 4.10 1.88 -21.75
C VAL A 138 4.43 3.38 -21.75
N PRO A 139 5.42 3.85 -21.01
CA PRO A 139 5.71 5.29 -20.88
C PRO A 139 6.46 5.84 -22.10
N ILE A 140 5.83 5.78 -23.27
CA ILE A 140 6.32 6.37 -24.51
C ILE A 140 5.88 7.84 -24.55
N THR A 141 6.82 8.76 -24.67
CA THR A 141 6.57 10.20 -24.79
C THR A 141 6.13 10.56 -26.20
N ALA A 142 5.53 11.73 -26.38
CA ALA A 142 5.06 12.20 -27.69
C ALA A 142 6.16 12.30 -28.75
N ASP A 143 7.43 12.48 -28.31
CA ASP A 143 8.62 12.47 -29.18
C ASP A 143 9.25 11.08 -29.34
N GLY A 144 8.53 9.99 -29.00
CA GLY A 144 8.94 8.61 -29.25
C GLY A 144 10.03 8.07 -28.31
N ARG A 145 10.23 8.65 -27.12
CA ARG A 145 11.20 8.16 -26.13
C ARG A 145 10.53 7.35 -25.03
N LEU A 146 11.20 6.32 -24.54
CA LEU A 146 10.76 5.58 -23.35
C LEU A 146 11.20 6.33 -22.08
N SER A 147 10.29 7.09 -21.45
CA SER A 147 10.62 7.92 -20.28
C SER A 147 9.47 8.07 -19.28
N ALA A 148 9.41 7.18 -18.31
CA ALA A 148 8.50 7.33 -17.17
C ALA A 148 8.78 8.60 -16.34
N LYS A 149 10.02 9.13 -16.37
CA LYS A 149 10.39 10.38 -15.69
C LYS A 149 9.73 11.58 -16.35
N ASP A 150 9.67 11.63 -17.67
CA ASP A 150 9.10 12.77 -18.40
C ASP A 150 7.58 12.78 -18.31
N ILE A 151 6.93 11.62 -18.23
CA ILE A 151 5.47 11.49 -18.12
C ILE A 151 5.01 11.70 -16.67
N VAL A 152 5.46 10.86 -15.75
CA VAL A 152 5.01 10.87 -14.35
C VAL A 152 5.68 11.98 -13.54
N GLY A 153 6.95 12.23 -13.81
CA GLY A 153 7.71 13.31 -13.21
C GLY A 153 8.20 13.03 -11.78
N ASN A 154 8.42 14.14 -11.08
CA ASN A 154 8.83 14.21 -9.68
C ASN A 154 7.62 14.53 -8.75
N LYS A 155 7.88 14.76 -7.46
CA LYS A 155 6.85 15.09 -6.46
C LYS A 155 5.94 16.26 -6.88
N LYS A 156 6.49 17.33 -7.43
CA LYS A 156 5.71 18.48 -7.91
C LYS A 156 4.76 18.09 -9.04
N LYS A 157 5.25 17.31 -10.01
CA LYS A 157 4.41 16.84 -11.12
C LYS A 157 3.35 15.83 -10.67
N LEU A 158 3.64 14.99 -9.67
CA LEU A 158 2.66 14.10 -9.05
C LEU A 158 1.54 14.88 -8.34
N THR A 159 1.85 15.98 -7.67
CA THR A 159 0.84 16.88 -7.10
C THR A 159 -0.03 17.48 -8.21
N GLN A 160 0.59 17.95 -9.29
CA GLN A 160 -0.13 18.48 -10.45
C GLN A 160 -1.04 17.42 -11.10
N TRP A 161 -0.59 16.17 -11.23
CA TRP A 161 -1.43 15.06 -11.71
C TRP A 161 -2.69 14.89 -10.86
N GLN A 162 -2.54 14.94 -9.55
CA GLN A 162 -3.66 14.80 -8.62
C GLN A 162 -4.61 16.01 -8.68
N ASP A 163 -4.08 17.25 -8.84
CA ASP A 163 -4.87 18.47 -9.00
C ASP A 163 -5.72 18.43 -10.27
N GLU A 164 -5.11 18.08 -11.40
CA GLU A 164 -5.76 18.00 -12.70
C GLU A 164 -6.79 16.86 -12.74
N TYR A 165 -6.48 15.71 -12.13
CA TYR A 165 -7.41 14.60 -11.99
C TYR A 165 -8.63 15.00 -11.17
N TRP A 166 -8.43 15.62 -10.02
CA TRP A 166 -9.53 16.13 -9.21
C TRP A 166 -10.38 17.14 -9.97
N ALA A 167 -9.75 18.14 -10.59
CA ALA A 167 -10.44 19.18 -11.35
C ALA A 167 -11.25 18.62 -12.54
N TYR A 168 -10.82 17.49 -13.11
CA TYR A 168 -11.56 16.78 -14.14
C TYR A 168 -12.74 15.99 -13.58
N MET A 169 -12.52 15.28 -12.46
CA MET A 169 -13.52 14.40 -11.86
C MET A 169 -14.64 15.19 -11.18
N VAL A 170 -14.32 16.28 -10.47
CA VAL A 170 -15.28 17.09 -9.71
C VAL A 170 -16.37 17.70 -10.60
N LYS A 171 -16.11 17.92 -11.89
CA LYS A 171 -17.12 18.39 -12.85
C LYS A 171 -18.32 17.47 -12.99
N LYS A 172 -18.16 16.18 -12.71
CA LYS A 172 -19.23 15.18 -12.74
C LYS A 172 -19.61 14.68 -11.32
N TYR A 173 -18.65 14.73 -10.41
CA TYR A 173 -18.79 14.23 -9.04
C TYR A 173 -18.41 15.36 -8.07
N PRO A 174 -19.33 16.34 -7.84
CA PRO A 174 -19.04 17.55 -7.05
C PRO A 174 -18.73 17.25 -5.57
N ASP A 175 -19.13 16.08 -5.07
CA ASP A 175 -18.86 15.64 -3.70
C ASP A 175 -17.41 15.19 -3.48
N LEU A 176 -16.60 15.08 -4.56
CA LEU A 176 -15.20 14.72 -4.44
C LEU A 176 -14.36 15.91 -4.00
N GLU A 177 -13.69 15.74 -2.89
CA GLU A 177 -12.73 16.72 -2.37
C GLU A 177 -11.33 16.46 -2.89
N ARG A 178 -10.56 17.53 -3.00
CA ARG A 178 -9.11 17.45 -3.22
C ARG A 178 -8.44 17.08 -1.90
N GLY A 179 -7.86 15.89 -1.84
CA GLY A 179 -7.09 15.48 -0.66
C GLY A 179 -5.89 16.40 -0.44
N GLU A 180 -5.53 16.60 0.82
CA GLU A 180 -4.35 17.36 1.21
C GLU A 180 -3.07 16.67 0.69
N SER A 181 -2.11 17.46 0.23
CA SER A 181 -0.84 16.91 -0.25
C SER A 181 0.00 16.37 0.91
N ALA A 182 0.79 15.31 0.64
CA ALA A 182 1.73 14.79 1.64
C ALA A 182 2.78 15.85 2.07
N SER A 183 3.03 16.87 1.24
CA SER A 183 3.91 18.01 1.57
C SER A 183 3.29 18.97 2.58
N GLU A 184 1.96 19.11 2.58
CA GLU A 184 1.23 19.99 3.51
C GLU A 184 0.97 19.26 4.84
N THR A 185 0.61 17.98 4.79
CA THR A 185 0.27 17.21 5.99
C THR A 185 1.47 16.58 6.68
N GLY A 186 2.66 16.57 6.04
CA GLY A 186 3.81 15.80 6.51
C GLY A 186 3.56 14.28 6.57
N ARG A 187 2.44 13.80 6.04
CA ARG A 187 2.11 12.36 6.02
C ARG A 187 3.07 11.60 5.14
N THR A 188 3.58 10.51 5.65
CA THR A 188 4.54 9.65 4.99
C THR A 188 3.86 8.42 4.40
N HIS A 189 4.40 7.93 3.28
CA HIS A 189 3.88 6.70 2.69
C HIS A 189 4.29 5.49 3.51
N LEU A 190 3.31 4.86 4.16
CA LEU A 190 3.49 3.56 4.81
C LEU A 190 3.29 2.44 3.79
N PRO A 191 4.15 1.40 3.80
CA PRO A 191 3.84 0.18 3.09
C PRO A 191 2.45 -0.33 3.48
N PRO A 192 1.58 -0.67 2.50
CA PRO A 192 0.18 -1.05 2.77
C PRO A 192 0.03 -2.13 3.84
N ARG A 193 0.97 -3.09 3.90
CA ARG A 193 0.98 -4.16 4.90
C ARG A 193 1.12 -3.62 6.33
N ILE A 194 2.06 -2.68 6.54
CA ILE A 194 2.29 -2.07 7.87
C ILE A 194 1.10 -1.21 8.26
N PHE A 195 0.59 -0.41 7.32
CA PHE A 195 -0.60 0.42 7.56
C PHE A 195 -1.83 -0.43 7.94
N LYS A 196 -2.10 -1.52 7.19
CA LYS A 196 -3.21 -2.43 7.48
C LYS A 196 -3.05 -3.09 8.85
N GLN A 197 -1.84 -3.52 9.20
CA GLN A 197 -1.54 -4.13 10.49
C GLN A 197 -1.73 -3.14 11.64
N ALA A 198 -1.21 -1.91 11.51
CA ALA A 198 -1.40 -0.86 12.52
C ALA A 198 -2.88 -0.49 12.69
N THR A 199 -3.63 -0.39 11.58
CA THR A 199 -5.07 -0.11 11.62
C THR A 199 -5.85 -1.27 12.29
N LYS A 200 -5.46 -2.54 12.03
CA LYS A 200 -6.04 -3.71 12.72
C LYS A 200 -5.80 -3.60 14.22
N MET A 201 -4.57 -3.32 14.63
CA MET A 201 -4.23 -3.20 16.07
C MET A 201 -5.02 -2.08 16.74
N HIS A 202 -5.11 -0.92 16.13
CA HIS A 202 -5.89 0.20 16.67
C HIS A 202 -7.38 -0.15 16.84
N ARG A 203 -7.99 -0.87 15.90
CA ARG A 203 -9.40 -1.32 16.03
C ARG A 203 -9.58 -2.33 17.16
N LEU A 204 -8.63 -3.26 17.31
CA LEU A 204 -8.68 -4.24 18.40
C LEU A 204 -8.54 -3.54 19.75
N GLU A 205 -7.65 -2.55 19.87
CA GLU A 205 -7.52 -1.71 21.05
C GLU A 205 -8.82 -0.97 21.39
N GLN A 206 -9.44 -0.31 20.41
CA GLN A 206 -10.73 0.37 20.64
C GLN A 206 -11.78 -0.61 21.14
N LYS A 207 -11.89 -1.78 20.53
CA LYS A 207 -12.85 -2.81 20.94
C LYS A 207 -12.56 -3.33 22.37
N LEU A 208 -11.29 -3.49 22.74
CA LEU A 208 -10.90 -3.82 24.12
C LEU A 208 -11.36 -2.75 25.11
N ARG A 209 -11.14 -1.47 24.81
CA ARG A 209 -11.58 -0.35 25.66
C ARG A 209 -13.11 -0.32 25.83
N GLU A 210 -13.86 -0.54 24.74
CA GLU A 210 -15.32 -0.62 24.77
C GLU A 210 -15.79 -1.79 25.63
N LEU A 211 -15.22 -2.97 25.47
CA LEU A 211 -15.55 -4.16 26.27
C LEU A 211 -15.27 -3.94 27.75
N LEU A 212 -14.08 -3.38 28.09
CA LEU A 212 -13.69 -3.08 29.47
C LEU A 212 -14.65 -2.08 30.12
N SER A 213 -15.07 -1.05 29.38
CA SER A 213 -16.03 -0.06 29.90
C SER A 213 -17.45 -0.60 30.08
N SER A 214 -17.79 -1.70 29.40
CA SER A 214 -19.11 -2.33 29.44
C SER A 214 -19.24 -3.43 30.50
N ILE A 215 -18.17 -3.76 31.22
CA ILE A 215 -18.18 -4.85 32.23
C ILE A 215 -19.14 -4.53 33.37
N ASN A 216 -19.98 -5.50 33.68
CA ASN A 216 -20.85 -5.50 34.84
C ASN A 216 -20.98 -6.94 35.38
N PRO A 217 -21.50 -7.14 36.62
CA PRO A 217 -21.57 -8.49 37.21
C PRO A 217 -22.32 -9.54 36.39
N MET A 218 -23.28 -9.11 35.56
CA MET A 218 -24.12 -10.01 34.76
C MET A 218 -23.38 -10.50 33.48
N ASN A 219 -22.48 -9.70 32.91
CA ASN A 219 -21.80 -10.01 31.65
C ASN A 219 -20.31 -10.34 31.80
N ALA A 220 -19.76 -10.23 32.99
CA ALA A 220 -18.32 -10.32 33.26
C ALA A 220 -17.65 -11.59 32.67
N LYS A 221 -18.28 -12.75 32.81
CA LYS A 221 -17.74 -14.03 32.25
C LYS A 221 -17.67 -13.98 30.73
N ARG A 222 -18.74 -13.55 30.05
CA ARG A 222 -18.80 -13.44 28.58
C ARG A 222 -17.81 -12.42 28.04
N VAL A 223 -17.77 -11.23 28.68
CA VAL A 223 -16.86 -10.15 28.26
C VAL A 223 -15.40 -10.55 28.47
N ARG A 224 -15.07 -11.24 29.56
CA ARG A 224 -13.72 -11.79 29.78
C ARG A 224 -13.29 -12.74 28.66
N GLU A 225 -14.16 -13.67 28.26
CA GLU A 225 -13.86 -14.62 27.18
C GLU A 225 -13.66 -13.89 25.84
N GLU A 226 -14.44 -12.84 25.57
CA GLU A 226 -14.29 -12.04 24.36
C GLU A 226 -12.99 -11.22 24.37
N ILE A 227 -12.64 -10.63 25.52
CA ILE A 227 -11.36 -9.93 25.72
C ILE A 227 -10.19 -10.89 25.47
N LEU A 228 -10.19 -12.08 26.04
CA LEU A 228 -9.11 -13.05 25.84
C LEU A 228 -8.93 -13.42 24.37
N LYS A 229 -10.01 -13.64 23.62
CA LYS A 229 -9.95 -13.89 22.17
C LYS A 229 -9.35 -12.72 21.39
N ILE A 230 -9.66 -11.48 21.78
CA ILE A 230 -9.10 -10.30 21.14
C ILE A 230 -7.60 -10.18 21.46
N LEU A 231 -7.19 -10.47 22.69
CA LEU A 231 -5.79 -10.44 23.12
C LEU A 231 -4.94 -11.48 22.39
N ASP A 232 -5.48 -12.67 22.10
CA ASP A 232 -4.80 -13.70 21.32
C ASP A 232 -4.39 -13.22 19.90
N ASP A 233 -5.17 -12.33 19.30
CA ASP A 233 -4.86 -11.68 18.02
C ASP A 233 -4.02 -10.40 18.16
N TYR A 234 -4.26 -9.63 19.23
CA TYR A 234 -3.67 -8.32 19.44
C TYR A 234 -2.19 -8.41 19.79
N ILE A 235 -1.82 -9.28 20.72
CA ILE A 235 -0.45 -9.34 21.25
C ILE A 235 0.55 -9.84 20.22
N PRO A 236 0.31 -10.92 19.46
CA PRO A 236 1.19 -11.31 18.37
C PRO A 236 1.34 -10.24 17.30
N GLY A 237 0.24 -9.53 17.00
CA GLY A 237 0.25 -8.44 16.04
C GLY A 237 1.12 -7.25 16.46
N VAL A 238 1.08 -6.88 17.73
CA VAL A 238 1.95 -5.85 18.33
C VAL A 238 3.40 -6.31 18.33
N ALA A 239 3.69 -7.54 18.73
CA ALA A 239 5.05 -8.09 18.73
C ALA A 239 5.66 -8.11 17.33
N GLU A 240 4.87 -8.47 16.31
CA GLU A 240 5.30 -8.42 14.91
C GLU A 240 5.61 -6.98 14.45
N LEU A 241 4.78 -5.99 14.81
CA LEU A 241 5.04 -4.57 14.52
C LEU A 241 6.31 -4.08 15.20
N MET A 242 6.53 -4.44 16.47
CA MET A 242 7.74 -4.09 17.21
C MET A 242 9.00 -4.68 16.56
N THR A 243 8.94 -5.95 16.14
CA THR A 243 10.05 -6.62 15.46
C THR A 243 10.39 -5.94 14.15
N LYS A 244 9.38 -5.63 13.32
CA LYS A 244 9.56 -4.90 12.07
C LYS A 244 10.12 -3.49 12.29
N THR A 245 9.66 -2.80 13.32
CA THR A 245 10.17 -1.47 13.70
C THR A 245 11.63 -1.52 14.09
N LYS A 246 12.06 -2.54 14.88
CA LYS A 246 13.48 -2.75 15.24
C LYS A 246 14.34 -3.03 14.01
N ALA A 247 13.86 -3.88 13.08
CA ALA A 247 14.57 -4.18 11.84
C ALA A 247 14.75 -2.93 10.96
N LEU A 248 13.73 -2.08 10.85
CA LEU A 248 13.79 -0.82 10.12
C LEU A 248 14.78 0.17 10.74
N LYS A 249 14.77 0.32 12.08
CA LYS A 249 15.75 1.16 12.79
C LYS A 249 17.19 0.68 12.60
N LYS A 250 17.40 -0.64 12.58
CA LYS A 250 18.73 -1.22 12.30
C LYS A 250 19.19 -0.89 10.90
N SER A 251 18.35 -1.11 9.90
CA SER A 251 18.64 -0.78 8.49
C SER A 251 18.92 0.70 8.27
N GLU A 252 18.18 1.59 8.95
CA GLU A 252 18.42 3.03 8.93
C GLU A 252 19.80 3.39 9.48
N LYS A 253 20.17 2.83 10.63
CA LYS A 253 21.49 3.06 11.25
C LYS A 253 22.63 2.60 10.33
N GLU A 254 22.46 1.45 9.65
CA GLU A 254 23.43 0.93 8.69
C GLU A 254 23.57 1.88 7.48
N MET A 255 22.46 2.40 6.93
CA MET A 255 22.51 3.34 5.80
C MET A 255 23.07 4.71 6.19
N LEU A 256 22.77 5.21 7.41
CA LEU A 256 23.40 6.44 7.90
C LEU A 256 24.92 6.28 8.07
N GLY A 257 25.36 5.10 8.48
CA GLY A 257 26.78 4.75 8.53
C GLY A 257 27.43 4.75 7.13
N GLU A 258 26.77 4.14 6.15
CA GLU A 258 27.24 4.11 4.75
C GLU A 258 27.29 5.52 4.12
N ILE A 259 26.30 6.37 4.41
CA ILE A 259 26.29 7.77 3.98
C ILE A 259 27.44 8.56 4.60
N ALA A 260 27.72 8.35 5.89
CA ALA A 260 28.83 9.03 6.56
C ALA A 260 30.18 8.62 5.94
N MET A 261 30.35 7.34 5.62
CA MET A 261 31.54 6.83 4.92
C MET A 261 31.66 7.41 3.51
N LEU A 262 30.56 7.42 2.72
CA LEU A 262 30.55 7.97 1.37
C LEU A 262 30.75 9.49 1.35
N LYS A 263 30.22 10.23 2.34
CA LYS A 263 30.49 11.66 2.49
C LYS A 263 31.98 11.93 2.76
N LYS A 264 32.64 11.06 3.50
CA LYS A 264 34.08 11.13 3.71
C LYS A 264 34.86 10.84 2.42
N GLU A 265 34.47 9.79 1.68
CA GLU A 265 35.08 9.46 0.38
C GLU A 265 34.86 10.55 -0.69
N VAL A 266 33.73 11.27 -0.65
CA VAL A 266 33.45 12.39 -1.60
C VAL A 266 34.33 13.61 -1.31
N ASN A 267 34.64 13.86 -0.04
CA ASN A 267 35.62 14.91 0.30
C ASN A 267 37.02 14.55 -0.20
N ASP A 268 37.32 13.26 -0.31
CA ASP A 268 38.63 12.76 -0.73
C ASP A 268 38.71 12.44 -2.27
N ASN A 269 37.54 12.14 -2.95
CA ASN A 269 37.51 11.80 -4.38
C ASN A 269 36.13 12.04 -5.06
N LYS A 270 36.15 12.76 -6.18
CA LYS A 270 34.96 13.20 -6.93
C LYS A 270 34.04 12.20 -7.67
N PRO A 271 34.22 10.86 -7.77
CA PRO A 271 33.30 10.00 -8.56
C PRO A 271 32.00 9.56 -7.87
N SER A 272 31.81 9.86 -6.59
CA SER A 272 30.72 9.27 -5.76
C SER A 272 29.40 10.08 -5.69
N VAL A 273 29.29 11.22 -6.37
CA VAL A 273 28.14 12.13 -6.27
C VAL A 273 26.80 11.47 -6.67
N GLN A 274 26.80 10.57 -7.64
CA GLN A 274 25.60 9.88 -8.09
C GLN A 274 25.06 8.88 -7.06
N ARG A 275 25.95 8.19 -6.37
CA ARG A 275 25.60 7.20 -5.34
C ARG A 275 25.14 7.87 -4.05
N LEU A 276 25.71 9.04 -3.72
CA LEU A 276 25.26 9.89 -2.60
C LEU A 276 23.83 10.39 -2.79
N LEU A 277 23.48 10.85 -3.99
CA LEU A 277 22.12 11.27 -4.32
C LEU A 277 21.08 10.14 -4.25
N GLU A 278 21.48 8.91 -4.56
CA GLU A 278 20.60 7.74 -4.38
C GLU A 278 20.42 7.38 -2.91
N LEU A 279 21.48 7.51 -2.11
CA LEU A 279 21.44 7.24 -0.68
C LEU A 279 20.71 8.35 0.11
N GLU A 280 20.88 9.61 -0.26
CA GLU A 280 20.10 10.71 0.31
C GLU A 280 18.60 10.54 0.04
N LYS A 281 18.22 10.04 -1.14
CA LYS A 281 16.80 9.67 -1.40
C LYS A 281 16.32 8.53 -0.52
N LYS A 282 17.17 7.52 -0.25
CA LYS A 282 16.81 6.41 0.64
C LYS A 282 16.70 6.88 2.10
N VAL A 283 17.54 7.80 2.53
CA VAL A 283 17.44 8.41 3.87
C VAL A 283 16.18 9.22 4.01
N GLN A 284 15.83 10.06 3.04
CA GLN A 284 14.56 10.78 3.07
C GLN A 284 13.36 9.84 3.18
N GLN A 285 13.37 8.72 2.45
CA GLN A 285 12.33 7.70 2.58
C GLN A 285 12.28 7.04 3.97
N GLN A 286 13.44 6.92 4.63
CA GLN A 286 13.52 6.34 5.96
C GLN A 286 13.22 7.31 7.08
N GLU A 287 13.57 8.58 6.95
CA GLU A 287 13.10 9.63 7.88
C GLU A 287 11.56 9.71 7.87
N GLU A 288 10.99 9.53 6.68
CA GLU A 288 9.54 9.38 6.52
C GLU A 288 9.01 8.16 7.29
N LEU A 289 9.69 7.04 7.20
CA LEU A 289 9.33 5.81 7.90
C LEU A 289 9.46 5.96 9.43
N GLN A 290 10.47 6.71 9.89
CA GLN A 290 10.75 6.94 11.32
C GLN A 290 9.69 7.81 12.01
N ARG A 291 9.20 8.86 11.32
CA ARG A 291 8.05 9.65 11.82
C ARG A 291 6.83 8.78 12.02
N THR A 292 6.62 7.81 11.14
CA THR A 292 5.53 6.86 11.23
C THR A 292 5.72 5.84 12.36
N ILE A 293 6.95 5.36 12.54
CA ILE A 293 7.33 4.50 13.68
C ILE A 293 7.09 5.24 14.99
N SER A 294 7.44 6.52 15.07
CA SER A 294 7.21 7.35 16.26
C SER A 294 5.72 7.50 16.55
N SER A 295 4.90 7.69 15.53
CA SER A 295 3.43 7.74 15.68
C SER A 295 2.87 6.39 16.17
N LEU A 296 3.37 5.27 15.62
CA LEU A 296 2.98 3.93 16.07
C LEU A 296 3.45 3.63 17.51
N GLN A 297 4.62 4.12 17.89
CA GLN A 297 5.13 3.98 19.26
C GLN A 297 4.31 4.78 20.26
N GLN A 298 3.85 5.99 19.91
CA GLN A 298 2.92 6.75 20.74
C GLN A 298 1.60 6.00 20.95
N THR A 299 1.12 5.33 19.92
CA THR A 299 -0.07 4.47 20.03
C THR A 299 0.19 3.23 20.89
N LEU A 300 1.40 2.65 20.84
CA LEU A 300 1.81 1.50 21.63
C LEU A 300 2.08 1.84 23.10
N THR A 301 2.61 3.04 23.40
CA THR A 301 2.81 3.51 24.77
C THR A 301 1.51 3.87 25.49
N ALA A 302 0.42 4.03 24.75
CA ALA A 302 -0.92 4.16 25.35
C ALA A 302 -1.48 2.83 25.87
N ILE A 303 -0.80 1.69 25.59
CA ILE A 303 -1.18 0.36 26.12
C ILE A 303 -0.59 0.22 27.53
N PRO A 304 -1.41 -0.10 28.54
CA PRO A 304 -0.94 -0.32 29.90
C PRO A 304 0.20 -1.36 29.96
N PRO A 305 1.33 -1.08 30.63
CA PRO A 305 2.49 -1.98 30.67
C PRO A 305 2.16 -3.36 31.26
N GLU A 306 1.17 -3.41 32.12
CA GLU A 306 0.68 -4.63 32.78
C GLU A 306 0.18 -5.68 31.78
N ILE A 307 -0.42 -5.24 30.67
CA ILE A 307 -0.91 -6.15 29.61
C ILE A 307 0.25 -6.78 28.83
N ILE A 308 1.37 -6.08 28.69
CA ILE A 308 2.54 -6.54 27.93
C ILE A 308 3.40 -7.50 28.76
N THR A 309 3.52 -7.27 30.08
CA THR A 309 4.32 -8.12 30.99
C THR A 309 3.65 -9.44 31.28
N GLU A 310 2.34 -9.48 31.47
CA GLU A 310 1.59 -10.71 31.80
C GLU A 310 1.60 -11.75 30.67
N TYR A 311 1.82 -11.32 29.42
CA TYR A 311 1.84 -12.23 28.25
C TYR A 311 3.24 -12.71 27.85
N ASN A 312 4.29 -12.00 28.28
CA ASN A 312 5.68 -12.39 28.03
C ASN A 312 6.25 -13.34 29.09
N GLU A 313 5.51 -13.62 30.18
CA GLU A 313 5.91 -14.68 31.09
C GLU A 313 5.68 -16.06 30.43
N PRO A 314 6.70 -16.91 30.38
CA PRO A 314 6.54 -18.25 29.85
C PRO A 314 5.49 -18.99 30.68
N LYS A 315 4.36 -19.38 30.07
CA LYS A 315 3.37 -20.27 30.71
C LYS A 315 4.13 -21.48 31.21
N SER A 316 4.26 -21.59 32.53
CA SER A 316 4.87 -22.74 33.20
C SER A 316 4.18 -23.98 32.66
N ALA A 317 4.98 -24.87 32.08
CA ALA A 317 4.53 -26.16 31.57
C ALA A 317 3.69 -26.86 32.65
N GLY A 318 2.42 -27.11 32.32
CA GLY A 318 1.51 -27.82 33.19
C GLY A 318 2.13 -29.14 33.62
N LYS A 319 2.19 -29.37 34.91
CA LYS A 319 2.58 -30.66 35.49
C LYS A 319 1.69 -31.75 34.89
N GLU A 320 2.28 -32.63 34.09
CA GLU A 320 1.69 -33.91 33.78
C GLU A 320 1.41 -34.66 35.09
N THR A 321 0.16 -34.80 35.44
CA THR A 321 -0.28 -35.76 36.45
C THR A 321 -0.11 -37.15 35.88
N LYS A 322 0.97 -37.83 36.27
CA LYS A 322 1.14 -39.28 36.10
C LYS A 322 0.04 -39.96 36.90
N ASN A 323 -0.98 -40.41 36.20
CA ASN A 323 -1.88 -41.40 36.77
C ASN A 323 -1.16 -42.78 36.80
N HIS A 324 -0.82 -43.16 38.00
CA HIS A 324 -0.44 -44.53 38.35
C HIS A 324 -1.70 -45.40 38.18
N VAL A 325 -1.70 -46.27 37.19
CA VAL A 325 -2.59 -47.43 37.18
C VAL A 325 -1.79 -48.61 37.71
N GLN A 326 -2.04 -48.95 38.97
CA GLN A 326 -1.65 -50.25 39.53
C GLN A 326 -2.67 -51.30 39.09
N ASN A 327 -2.09 -52.40 38.68
CA ASN A 327 -2.75 -53.68 38.41
C ASN A 327 -3.70 -54.16 39.54
N ILE A 328 -4.84 -54.68 39.17
CA ILE A 328 -5.24 -56.08 39.45
C ILE A 328 -6.12 -56.50 38.30
#